data_819bb654385ec8d35c60a19ca6376466
#
_entry.id   819bb654385ec8d35c60a19ca6376466
#
_cell.length_a   1.000
_cell.length_b   1.000
_cell.length_c   1.000
_cell.angle_alpha   90.00
_cell.angle_beta   90.00
_cell.angle_gamma   90.00
#
_symmetry.space_group_name_H-M   'P 1'
#
loop_
_entity.id
_entity.type
_entity.pdbx_description
1 polymer ?
#
loop_
_entity_poly.entity_id
_entity_poly.type
_entity_poly.pdbx_seq_one_letter_code
_entity_poly.pdbx_strand_id
1 'polypeptide(L)'
;LYEYGIFKQKIVDGWQQETADNWLPGGQVWIKSHPDQAQEIRFDGQAIETWEGGFHHVKYENYNSVIAVPNDMYVAGYGSNGVSKLRLWQAKAPSFDMSSFNAGNYNTAISQSASAELISKILYPNDNHTEGKILRLRQQYFFSAASIADILQNHLNQYGTLDNLADKVAIQLNDTHPTVAIPEMMRILLDECSYEWDAAFDICRKVFAYTNHTVMSEALEKWNADIFRNTLPRIWQIVCEMDRRCRADLADRKSTRLNSS
;
A
#
# COMPACT_ATOMS: atom_id res chain seq x y z
N LEU A 1 -1.62 -11.57 -0.18
CA LEU A 1 -1.79 -12.99 0.11
C LEU A 1 -1.54 -13.23 1.60
N TYR A 2 -2.58 -13.55 2.34
CA TYR A 2 -2.42 -13.90 3.75
C TYR A 2 -2.14 -15.40 3.88
N GLU A 3 -1.16 -15.74 4.71
CA GLU A 3 -0.77 -17.13 4.93
C GLU A 3 -1.87 -17.90 5.66
N TYR A 4 -2.54 -17.24 6.60
CA TYR A 4 -3.66 -17.80 7.33
C TYR A 4 -4.95 -17.14 6.89
N GLY A 5 -5.97 -17.96 6.60
CA GLY A 5 -7.34 -17.47 6.42
C GLY A 5 -7.89 -16.89 7.71
N ILE A 6 -8.93 -16.05 7.59
CA ILE A 6 -9.44 -15.30 8.75
C ILE A 6 -10.10 -16.23 9.75
N PHE A 7 -10.92 -17.17 9.26
CA PHE A 7 -11.76 -17.99 10.13
C PHE A 7 -11.83 -19.43 9.67
N LYS A 8 -11.50 -20.32 10.56
CA LYS A 8 -11.94 -21.71 10.57
C LYS A 8 -12.88 -21.88 11.76
N GLN A 9 -14.12 -22.25 11.48
CA GLN A 9 -15.14 -22.38 12.51
C GLN A 9 -15.24 -23.83 13.00
N LYS A 10 -15.30 -23.97 14.32
CA LYS A 10 -15.58 -25.24 14.99
C LYS A 10 -16.76 -25.07 15.93
N ILE A 11 -17.55 -26.10 16.10
CA ILE A 11 -18.55 -26.16 17.15
C ILE A 11 -17.95 -26.99 18.31
N VAL A 12 -17.80 -26.34 19.45
CA VAL A 12 -17.31 -26.95 20.67
C VAL A 12 -18.32 -26.72 21.78
N ASP A 13 -18.84 -27.77 22.36
CA ASP A 13 -19.88 -27.75 23.40
C ASP A 13 -21.12 -26.89 23.01
N GLY A 14 -21.49 -26.91 21.73
CA GLY A 14 -22.62 -26.16 21.20
C GLY A 14 -22.30 -24.67 20.86
N TRP A 15 -21.06 -24.22 21.08
CA TRP A 15 -20.62 -22.85 20.79
C TRP A 15 -19.73 -22.78 19.55
N GLN A 16 -19.90 -21.74 18.78
CA GLN A 16 -19.03 -21.44 17.64
C GLN A 16 -17.69 -20.90 18.14
N GLN A 17 -16.60 -21.52 17.73
CA GLN A 17 -15.24 -21.04 17.97
C GLN A 17 -14.57 -20.75 16.64
N GLU A 18 -13.95 -19.58 16.54
CA GLU A 18 -13.21 -19.11 15.37
C GLU A 18 -11.71 -19.26 15.60
N THR A 19 -11.02 -19.82 14.63
CA THR A 19 -9.56 -19.97 14.64
C THR A 19 -9.00 -19.58 13.28
N ALA A 20 -7.74 -19.12 13.24
CA ALA A 20 -7.05 -18.88 11.98
C ALA A 20 -6.93 -20.19 11.18
N ASP A 21 -7.27 -20.12 9.89
CA ASP A 21 -7.19 -21.29 9.00
C ASP A 21 -5.86 -21.30 8.25
N ASN A 22 -5.03 -22.28 8.50
CA ASN A 22 -3.79 -22.52 7.74
C ASN A 22 -4.12 -23.17 6.39
N TRP A 23 -4.68 -22.41 5.47
CA TRP A 23 -5.19 -22.89 4.18
C TRP A 23 -4.13 -22.94 3.08
N LEU A 24 -3.08 -22.11 3.17
CA LEU A 24 -2.10 -21.90 2.11
C LEU A 24 -1.40 -23.18 1.64
N PRO A 25 -0.99 -24.12 2.53
CA PRO A 25 -0.38 -25.37 2.10
C PRO A 25 -1.26 -26.21 1.17
N GLY A 26 -2.59 -26.17 1.34
CA GLY A 26 -3.56 -26.86 0.48
C GLY A 26 -4.06 -26.05 -0.72
N GLY A 27 -3.87 -24.73 -0.70
CA GLY A 27 -4.38 -23.80 -1.72
C GLY A 27 -3.38 -23.43 -2.81
N GLN A 28 -2.13 -23.81 -2.70
CA GLN A 28 -1.04 -23.37 -3.59
C GLN A 28 -1.20 -23.78 -5.05
N VAL A 29 -1.94 -24.83 -5.34
CA VAL A 29 -2.16 -25.32 -6.72
C VAL A 29 -2.85 -24.30 -7.63
N TRP A 30 -3.58 -23.34 -7.06
CA TRP A 30 -4.30 -22.28 -7.80
C TRP A 30 -3.52 -20.99 -7.91
N ILE A 31 -2.37 -20.91 -7.25
CA ILE A 31 -1.60 -19.68 -7.12
C ILE A 31 -0.24 -19.86 -7.78
N LYS A 32 0.09 -18.95 -8.69
CA LYS A 32 1.39 -18.89 -9.36
C LYS A 32 2.19 -17.70 -8.81
N SER A 33 3.34 -17.98 -8.21
CA SER A 33 4.26 -16.95 -7.71
C SER A 33 5.16 -16.41 -8.84
N HIS A 34 5.43 -15.09 -8.79
CA HIS A 34 6.27 -14.38 -9.76
C HIS A 34 7.36 -13.56 -9.05
N PRO A 35 8.40 -14.20 -8.47
CA PRO A 35 9.46 -13.50 -7.76
C PRO A 35 10.26 -12.50 -8.63
N ASP A 36 10.27 -12.73 -9.94
CA ASP A 36 10.88 -11.86 -10.95
C ASP A 36 10.17 -10.51 -11.13
N GLN A 37 8.95 -10.38 -10.63
CA GLN A 37 8.14 -9.16 -10.65
C GLN A 37 7.98 -8.54 -9.25
N ALA A 38 8.85 -8.90 -8.32
CA ALA A 38 8.78 -8.41 -6.95
C ALA A 38 9.04 -6.90 -6.86
N GLN A 39 8.39 -6.25 -5.90
CA GLN A 39 8.50 -4.80 -5.64
C GLN A 39 9.09 -4.57 -4.25
N GLU A 40 9.96 -3.57 -4.12
CA GLU A 40 10.49 -3.11 -2.83
C GLU A 40 9.53 -2.09 -2.22
N ILE A 41 9.06 -2.34 -0.99
CA ILE A 41 8.22 -1.43 -0.22
C ILE A 41 9.00 -0.94 0.99
N ARG A 42 9.01 0.36 1.22
CA ARG A 42 9.80 1.03 2.25
C ARG A 42 8.93 1.56 3.37
N PHE A 43 9.39 1.32 4.59
CA PHE A 43 8.74 1.76 5.81
C PHE A 43 9.72 2.47 6.72
N ASP A 44 9.18 3.29 7.63
CA ASP A 44 9.94 3.97 8.67
C ASP A 44 11.01 4.94 8.09
N GLY A 45 12.09 5.18 8.80
CA GLY A 45 13.16 6.03 8.33
C GLY A 45 12.82 7.52 8.27
N GLN A 46 13.48 8.22 7.37
CA GLN A 46 13.33 9.67 7.19
C GLN A 46 13.27 10.03 5.71
N ALA A 47 12.34 10.89 5.35
CA ALA A 47 12.27 11.52 4.04
C ALA A 47 12.81 12.94 4.15
N ILE A 48 14.00 13.17 3.59
CA ILE A 48 14.71 14.44 3.64
C ILE A 48 14.50 15.17 2.33
N GLU A 49 13.87 16.33 2.40
CA GLU A 49 13.65 17.20 1.26
C GLU A 49 14.86 18.10 1.06
N THR A 50 15.40 18.16 -0.15
CA THR A 50 16.50 19.03 -0.55
C THR A 50 16.15 19.80 -1.81
N TRP A 51 16.79 20.97 -1.98
CA TRP A 51 16.65 21.78 -3.18
C TRP A 51 18.04 21.92 -3.80
N GLU A 52 18.25 21.31 -4.96
CA GLU A 52 19.50 21.35 -5.69
C GLU A 52 19.26 21.91 -7.09
N GLY A 53 19.98 22.97 -7.46
CA GLY A 53 19.82 23.61 -8.77
C GLY A 53 18.42 24.18 -9.04
N GLY A 54 17.64 24.47 -8.00
CA GLY A 54 16.27 24.95 -8.12
C GLY A 54 15.22 23.81 -8.24
N PHE A 55 15.64 22.55 -8.22
CA PHE A 55 14.76 21.41 -8.26
C PHE A 55 14.57 20.78 -6.88
N HIS A 56 13.36 20.34 -6.61
CA HIS A 56 13.00 19.63 -5.39
C HIS A 56 13.40 18.15 -5.51
N HIS A 57 14.15 17.67 -4.51
CA HIS A 57 14.55 16.27 -4.40
C HIS A 57 14.19 15.71 -3.05
N VAL A 58 13.84 14.44 -3.00
CA VAL A 58 13.58 13.72 -1.75
C VAL A 58 14.53 12.55 -1.63
N LYS A 59 15.31 12.54 -0.54
CA LYS A 59 16.19 11.44 -0.17
C LYS A 59 15.53 10.64 0.97
N TYR A 60 15.40 9.35 0.78
CA TYR A 60 14.87 8.45 1.80
C TYR A 60 16.04 7.75 2.51
N GLU A 61 16.13 7.88 3.84
CA GLU A 61 17.24 7.33 4.62
C GLU A 61 16.74 6.49 5.79
N ASN A 62 17.55 5.50 6.20
CA ASN A 62 17.33 4.65 7.38
C ASN A 62 15.94 3.93 7.36
N TYR A 63 15.43 3.61 6.18
CA TYR A 63 14.19 2.90 6.02
C TYR A 63 14.35 1.37 6.17
N ASN A 64 13.27 0.71 6.48
CA ASN A 64 13.15 -0.74 6.46
C ASN A 64 12.50 -1.18 5.14
N SER A 65 13.14 -2.11 4.43
CA SER A 65 12.61 -2.68 3.19
C SER A 65 11.85 -3.97 3.43
N VAL A 66 10.75 -4.13 2.70
CA VAL A 66 10.01 -5.39 2.59
C VAL A 66 9.79 -5.66 1.11
N ILE A 67 10.02 -6.89 0.69
CA ILE A 67 9.81 -7.32 -0.68
C ILE A 67 8.39 -7.86 -0.86
N ALA A 68 7.64 -7.25 -1.75
CA ALA A 68 6.31 -7.69 -2.16
C ALA A 68 6.43 -8.64 -3.36
N VAL A 69 6.18 -9.92 -3.13
CA VAL A 69 6.21 -10.95 -4.18
C VAL A 69 4.79 -11.19 -4.68
N PRO A 70 4.52 -10.97 -5.99
CA PRO A 70 3.20 -11.20 -6.54
C PRO A 70 2.89 -12.68 -6.68
N ASN A 71 1.66 -13.04 -6.34
CA ASN A 71 1.10 -14.38 -6.45
C ASN A 71 -0.24 -14.25 -7.18
N ASP A 72 -0.33 -14.80 -8.36
CA ASP A 72 -1.47 -14.64 -9.26
C ASP A 72 -2.39 -15.86 -9.22
N MET A 73 -3.68 -15.61 -9.07
CA MET A 73 -4.74 -16.57 -9.29
C MET A 73 -5.52 -16.16 -10.55
N TYR A 74 -5.65 -17.09 -11.48
CA TYR A 74 -6.33 -16.87 -12.75
C TYR A 74 -7.74 -17.43 -12.71
N VAL A 75 -8.70 -16.62 -13.16
CA VAL A 75 -10.12 -16.99 -13.22
C VAL A 75 -10.57 -16.93 -14.67
N ALA A 76 -10.90 -18.10 -15.23
CA ALA A 76 -11.41 -18.20 -16.60
C ALA A 76 -12.84 -17.67 -16.71
N GLY A 77 -13.11 -16.91 -17.77
CA GLY A 77 -14.46 -16.45 -18.09
C GLY A 77 -15.35 -17.60 -18.61
N TYR A 78 -16.64 -17.54 -18.30
CA TYR A 78 -17.59 -18.52 -18.80
C TYR A 78 -17.81 -18.37 -20.31
N GLY A 79 -17.62 -19.44 -21.05
CA GLY A 79 -17.86 -19.48 -22.51
C GLY A 79 -17.03 -18.51 -23.33
N SER A 80 -15.88 -18.04 -22.83
CA SER A 80 -15.00 -17.10 -23.50
C SER A 80 -13.54 -17.47 -23.34
N ASN A 81 -12.65 -16.83 -24.13
CA ASN A 81 -11.19 -16.93 -23.98
C ASN A 81 -10.64 -15.91 -22.97
N GLY A 82 -11.49 -15.12 -22.33
CA GLY A 82 -11.09 -14.13 -21.33
C GLY A 82 -10.66 -14.77 -20.03
N VAL A 83 -9.56 -14.25 -19.47
CA VAL A 83 -9.04 -14.67 -18.17
C VAL A 83 -8.81 -13.44 -17.31
N SER A 84 -9.44 -13.41 -16.15
CA SER A 84 -9.16 -12.39 -15.12
C SER A 84 -8.03 -12.85 -14.21
N LYS A 85 -7.24 -11.89 -13.74
CA LYS A 85 -6.13 -12.13 -12.82
C LYS A 85 -6.41 -11.46 -11.49
N LEU A 86 -6.37 -12.25 -10.41
CA LEU A 86 -6.33 -11.74 -9.05
C LEU A 86 -4.86 -11.79 -8.58
N ARG A 87 -4.22 -10.63 -8.46
CA ARG A 87 -2.85 -10.50 -7.98
C ARG A 87 -2.85 -10.27 -6.47
N LEU A 88 -2.20 -11.17 -5.75
CA LEU A 88 -2.05 -11.14 -4.31
C LEU A 88 -0.57 -10.96 -3.97
N TRP A 89 -0.27 -10.17 -2.93
CA TRP A 89 1.10 -9.86 -2.55
C TRP A 89 1.51 -10.61 -1.28
N GLN A 90 2.67 -11.28 -1.32
CA GLN A 90 3.29 -11.91 -0.17
C GLN A 90 4.49 -11.07 0.28
N ALA A 91 4.57 -10.77 1.57
CA ALA A 91 5.68 -10.05 2.16
C ALA A 91 6.85 -11.00 2.44
N LYS A 92 8.05 -10.59 2.02
CA LYS A 92 9.32 -11.28 2.26
C LYS A 92 10.36 -10.30 2.76
N ALA A 93 11.30 -10.79 3.56
CA ALA A 93 12.50 -10.03 3.88
C ALA A 93 13.36 -9.84 2.62
N PRO A 94 14.04 -8.68 2.45
CA PRO A 94 14.89 -8.43 1.29
C PRO A 94 16.10 -9.37 1.24
N SER A 95 16.66 -9.69 2.39
CA SER A 95 17.73 -10.68 2.56
C SER A 95 17.77 -11.17 4.01
N PHE A 96 18.32 -12.34 4.22
CA PHE A 96 18.63 -12.78 5.58
C PHE A 96 19.89 -12.05 6.09
N ASP A 97 19.84 -11.53 7.31
CA ASP A 97 20.97 -10.81 7.90
C ASP A 97 22.09 -11.77 8.32
N MET A 98 22.90 -12.17 7.33
CA MET A 98 24.06 -13.04 7.53
C MET A 98 25.12 -12.41 8.43
N SER A 99 25.22 -11.08 8.49
CA SER A 99 26.19 -10.38 9.35
C SER A 99 25.84 -10.59 10.82
N SER A 100 24.60 -10.30 11.22
CA SER A 100 24.12 -10.58 12.58
C SER A 100 24.19 -12.08 12.92
N PHE A 101 23.84 -12.94 11.96
CA PHE A 101 23.89 -14.40 12.15
C PHE A 101 25.32 -14.86 12.43
N ASN A 102 26.31 -14.46 11.62
CA ASN A 102 27.71 -14.83 11.78
C ASN A 102 28.35 -14.21 13.05
N ALA A 103 27.81 -13.06 13.52
CA ALA A 103 28.21 -12.45 14.79
C ALA A 103 27.57 -13.13 16.02
N GLY A 104 26.77 -14.19 15.84
CA GLY A 104 26.06 -14.88 16.92
C GLY A 104 24.77 -14.20 17.38
N ASN A 105 24.33 -13.15 16.72
CA ASN A 105 23.10 -12.40 17.03
C ASN A 105 21.88 -13.04 16.32
N TYR A 106 21.64 -14.33 16.57
CA TYR A 106 20.61 -15.12 15.86
C TYR A 106 19.19 -14.53 16.00
N ASN A 107 18.85 -14.06 17.19
CA ASN A 107 17.53 -13.47 17.44
C ASN A 107 17.30 -12.21 16.60
N THR A 108 18.32 -11.38 16.40
CA THR A 108 18.24 -10.18 15.56
C THR A 108 18.01 -10.56 14.10
N ALA A 109 18.82 -11.48 13.56
CA ALA A 109 18.70 -11.93 12.18
C ALA A 109 17.31 -12.56 11.89
N ILE A 110 16.78 -13.36 12.80
CA ILE A 110 15.46 -13.99 12.68
C ILE A 110 14.34 -12.98 12.84
N SER A 111 14.43 -12.07 13.82
CA SER A 111 13.35 -11.09 14.09
C SER A 111 13.14 -10.11 12.97
N GLN A 112 14.18 -9.70 12.25
CA GLN A 112 14.05 -8.84 11.07
C GLN A 112 13.26 -9.52 9.95
N SER A 113 13.61 -10.77 9.65
CA SER A 113 12.87 -11.55 8.65
C SER A 113 11.41 -11.78 9.06
N ALA A 114 11.19 -12.16 10.32
CA ALA A 114 9.84 -12.40 10.85
C ALA A 114 8.98 -11.12 10.83
N SER A 115 9.56 -9.96 11.14
CA SER A 115 8.84 -8.68 11.12
C SER A 115 8.39 -8.29 9.71
N ALA A 116 9.21 -8.54 8.69
CA ALA A 116 8.83 -8.30 7.30
C ALA A 116 7.69 -9.23 6.86
N GLU A 117 7.81 -10.53 7.15
CA GLU A 117 6.83 -11.54 6.75
C GLU A 117 5.50 -11.42 7.49
N LEU A 118 5.51 -10.84 8.70
CA LEU A 118 4.31 -10.65 9.52
C LEU A 118 3.23 -9.84 8.79
N ILE A 119 3.61 -8.93 7.89
CA ILE A 119 2.69 -8.10 7.12
C ILE A 119 1.67 -8.92 6.33
N SER A 120 2.09 -10.06 5.76
CA SER A 120 1.19 -10.94 5.02
C SER A 120 0.85 -12.25 5.76
N LYS A 121 1.01 -12.28 7.08
CA LYS A 121 0.74 -13.47 7.88
C LYS A 121 -0.75 -13.66 8.14
N ILE A 122 -1.37 -12.70 8.82
CA ILE A 122 -2.77 -12.76 9.26
C ILE A 122 -3.45 -11.42 8.98
N LEU A 123 -4.63 -11.45 8.36
CA LEU A 123 -5.49 -10.29 8.16
C LEU A 123 -6.16 -9.88 9.49
N TYR A 124 -6.43 -8.59 9.65
CA TYR A 124 -7.08 -8.00 10.82
C TYR A 124 -6.40 -8.33 12.16
N PRO A 125 -5.14 -7.86 12.34
CA PRO A 125 -4.53 -7.93 13.66
C PRO A 125 -5.37 -7.15 14.68
N ASN A 126 -5.34 -7.60 15.93
CA ASN A 126 -5.96 -6.84 17.02
C ASN A 126 -5.28 -5.46 17.13
N ASP A 127 -6.04 -4.38 16.98
CA ASP A 127 -5.57 -3.00 16.97
C ASP A 127 -5.93 -2.21 18.24
N ASN A 128 -6.24 -2.90 19.34
CA ASN A 128 -6.43 -2.28 20.64
C ASN A 128 -5.13 -1.73 21.25
N HIS A 129 -3.98 -2.10 20.71
CA HIS A 129 -2.64 -1.64 21.11
C HIS A 129 -1.89 -1.02 19.90
N THR A 130 -0.82 -0.28 20.20
CA THR A 130 -0.05 0.49 19.21
C THR A 130 0.57 -0.39 18.13
N GLU A 131 1.13 -1.54 18.51
CA GLU A 131 1.78 -2.48 17.60
C GLU A 131 0.80 -3.03 16.55
N GLY A 132 -0.42 -3.34 16.96
CA GLY A 132 -1.48 -3.77 16.06
C GLY A 132 -1.91 -2.68 15.07
N LYS A 133 -2.00 -1.43 15.54
CA LYS A 133 -2.28 -0.28 14.66
C LYS A 133 -1.17 -0.08 13.63
N ILE A 134 0.10 -0.15 14.05
CA ILE A 134 1.25 -0.06 13.14
C ILE A 134 1.22 -1.19 12.12
N LEU A 135 1.00 -2.43 12.55
CA LEU A 135 0.92 -3.57 11.64
C LEU A 135 -0.22 -3.41 10.64
N ARG A 136 -1.39 -2.96 11.07
CA ARG A 136 -2.53 -2.69 10.19
C ARG A 136 -2.23 -1.60 9.16
N LEU A 137 -1.58 -0.51 9.55
CA LEU A 137 -1.13 0.53 8.62
C LEU A 137 -0.11 0.00 7.61
N ARG A 138 0.86 -0.80 8.08
CA ARG A 138 1.83 -1.46 7.21
C ARG A 138 1.16 -2.40 6.20
N GLN A 139 0.16 -3.16 6.60
CA GLN A 139 -0.62 -4.03 5.70
C GLN A 139 -1.31 -3.22 4.60
N GLN A 140 -2.02 -2.16 4.96
CA GLN A 140 -2.74 -1.32 3.99
C GLN A 140 -1.78 -0.68 2.99
N TYR A 141 -0.68 -0.10 3.47
CA TYR A 141 0.30 0.52 2.59
C TYR A 141 1.04 -0.51 1.74
N PHE A 142 1.45 -1.64 2.30
CA PHE A 142 2.15 -2.70 1.58
C PHE A 142 1.39 -3.17 0.35
N PHE A 143 0.13 -3.54 0.51
CA PHE A 143 -0.69 -4.03 -0.60
C PHE A 143 -1.00 -2.94 -1.62
N SER A 144 -1.26 -1.72 -1.17
CA SER A 144 -1.54 -0.59 -2.04
C SER A 144 -0.29 -0.18 -2.83
N ALA A 145 0.85 0.00 -2.17
CA ALA A 145 2.09 0.44 -2.80
C ALA A 145 2.60 -0.58 -3.83
N ALA A 146 2.58 -1.88 -3.49
CA ALA A 146 2.97 -2.93 -4.42
C ALA A 146 2.07 -2.95 -5.67
N SER A 147 0.76 -2.76 -5.50
CA SER A 147 -0.19 -2.73 -6.62
C SER A 147 0.01 -1.50 -7.50
N ILE A 148 0.26 -0.33 -6.93
CA ILE A 148 0.52 0.91 -7.69
C ILE A 148 1.83 0.78 -8.47
N ALA A 149 2.91 0.31 -7.83
CA ALA A 149 4.19 0.09 -8.50
C ALA A 149 4.07 -0.86 -9.70
N ASP A 150 3.36 -1.98 -9.53
CA ASP A 150 3.10 -2.95 -10.59
C ASP A 150 2.28 -2.36 -11.75
N ILE A 151 1.22 -1.62 -11.46
CA ILE A 151 0.38 -0.96 -12.47
C ILE A 151 1.20 0.05 -13.28
N LEU A 152 1.96 0.91 -12.62
CA LEU A 152 2.77 1.93 -13.28
C LEU A 152 3.90 1.30 -14.11
N GLN A 153 4.59 0.29 -13.58
CA GLN A 153 5.64 -0.43 -14.30
C GLN A 153 5.11 -1.12 -15.55
N ASN A 154 3.97 -1.81 -15.47
CA ASN A 154 3.34 -2.46 -16.61
C ASN A 154 2.90 -1.43 -17.66
N HIS A 155 2.37 -0.29 -17.23
CA HIS A 155 1.99 0.78 -18.13
C HIS A 155 3.21 1.38 -18.85
N LEU A 156 4.29 1.69 -18.13
CA LEU A 156 5.53 2.18 -18.70
C LEU A 156 6.14 1.18 -19.70
N ASN A 157 6.14 -0.11 -19.39
CA ASN A 157 6.63 -1.15 -20.28
C ASN A 157 5.83 -1.22 -21.59
N GLN A 158 4.54 -0.91 -21.54
CA GLN A 158 3.66 -0.98 -22.70
C GLN A 158 3.63 0.32 -23.51
N TYR A 159 3.66 1.48 -22.88
CA TYR A 159 3.41 2.78 -23.53
C TYR A 159 4.62 3.72 -23.49
N GLY A 160 5.62 3.47 -22.64
CA GLY A 160 6.83 4.29 -22.52
C GLY A 160 6.63 5.64 -21.81
N THR A 161 5.42 5.97 -21.39
CA THR A 161 5.06 7.23 -20.70
C THR A 161 3.93 7.00 -19.72
N LEU A 162 3.81 7.87 -18.70
CA LEU A 162 2.66 7.92 -17.80
C LEU A 162 1.66 9.05 -18.13
N ASP A 163 1.94 9.87 -19.14
CA ASP A 163 1.07 10.99 -19.51
C ASP A 163 -0.33 10.55 -19.94
N ASN A 164 -0.42 9.36 -20.56
CA ASN A 164 -1.67 8.76 -20.99
C ASN A 164 -2.25 7.72 -20.00
N LEU A 165 -1.74 7.70 -18.76
CA LEU A 165 -2.18 6.72 -17.77
C LEU A 165 -3.70 6.77 -17.54
N ALA A 166 -4.26 7.97 -17.43
CA ALA A 166 -5.69 8.17 -17.19
C ALA A 166 -6.60 7.69 -18.34
N ASP A 167 -6.07 7.55 -19.55
CA ASP A 167 -6.82 7.05 -20.70
C ASP A 167 -6.85 5.51 -20.76
N LYS A 168 -5.96 4.85 -20.03
CA LYS A 168 -5.73 3.39 -20.11
C LYS A 168 -5.98 2.66 -18.81
N VAL A 169 -5.94 3.35 -17.69
CA VAL A 169 -6.02 2.78 -16.35
C VAL A 169 -7.11 3.46 -15.54
N ALA A 170 -7.98 2.66 -14.94
CA ALA A 170 -8.94 3.08 -13.93
C ALA A 170 -8.75 2.20 -12.68
N ILE A 171 -8.62 2.84 -11.53
CA ILE A 171 -8.41 2.17 -10.25
C ILE A 171 -9.60 2.46 -9.35
N GLN A 172 -10.33 1.40 -8.98
CA GLN A 172 -11.42 1.49 -8.03
C GLN A 172 -10.92 1.14 -6.63
N LEU A 173 -10.94 2.13 -5.72
CA LEU A 173 -10.61 1.92 -4.32
C LEU A 173 -11.85 1.40 -3.58
N ASN A 174 -11.70 0.25 -2.96
CA ASN A 174 -12.77 -0.43 -2.24
C ASN A 174 -12.64 -0.12 -0.75
N ASP A 175 -13.42 0.84 -0.26
CA ASP A 175 -13.39 1.41 1.09
C ASP A 175 -12.13 2.28 1.38
N THR A 176 -11.97 2.68 2.65
CA THR A 176 -10.90 3.60 3.11
C THR A 176 -9.53 2.94 3.17
N HIS A 177 -9.47 1.61 3.34
CA HIS A 177 -8.22 0.87 3.54
C HIS A 177 -7.19 1.11 2.42
N PRO A 178 -7.53 1.07 1.11
CA PRO A 178 -6.57 1.29 0.04
C PRO A 178 -6.38 2.77 -0.35
N THR A 179 -6.96 3.73 0.35
CA THR A 179 -6.84 5.16 -0.03
C THR A 179 -5.41 5.68 0.03
N VAL A 180 -4.52 5.02 0.78
CA VAL A 180 -3.07 5.30 0.78
C VAL A 180 -2.41 5.08 -0.60
N ALA A 181 -3.09 4.41 -1.53
CA ALA A 181 -2.65 4.27 -2.92
C ALA A 181 -2.57 5.63 -3.64
N ILE A 182 -3.41 6.60 -3.28
CA ILE A 182 -3.41 7.92 -3.90
C ILE A 182 -2.10 8.68 -3.61
N PRO A 183 -1.72 8.93 -2.35
CA PRO A 183 -0.45 9.57 -2.07
C PRO A 183 0.77 8.72 -2.47
N GLU A 184 0.65 7.40 -2.56
CA GLU A 184 1.72 6.56 -3.10
C GLU A 184 1.91 6.78 -4.61
N MET A 185 0.84 6.86 -5.40
CA MET A 185 0.97 7.22 -6.82
C MET A 185 1.56 8.61 -6.98
N MET A 186 1.14 9.59 -6.17
CA MET A 186 1.77 10.92 -6.14
C MET A 186 3.26 10.83 -5.85
N ARG A 187 3.67 10.03 -4.86
CA ARG A 187 5.09 9.83 -4.52
C ARG A 187 5.90 9.32 -5.72
N ILE A 188 5.42 8.28 -6.39
CA ILE A 188 6.13 7.72 -7.56
C ILE A 188 6.23 8.76 -8.68
N LEU A 189 5.13 9.44 -8.98
CA LEU A 189 5.12 10.47 -10.04
C LEU A 189 6.07 11.62 -9.73
N LEU A 190 6.08 12.11 -8.48
CA LEU A 190 6.92 13.23 -8.05
C LEU A 190 8.39 12.84 -7.90
N ASP A 191 8.65 11.78 -7.11
CA ASP A 191 10.00 11.48 -6.61
C ASP A 191 10.79 10.57 -7.58
N GLU A 192 10.12 9.72 -8.35
CA GLU A 192 10.76 8.76 -9.27
C GLU A 192 10.61 9.13 -10.75
N CYS A 193 9.50 9.81 -11.10
CA CYS A 193 9.20 10.16 -12.48
C CYS A 193 9.34 11.66 -12.78
N SER A 194 9.70 12.49 -11.78
CA SER A 194 9.94 13.93 -11.91
C SER A 194 8.76 14.74 -12.47
N TYR A 195 7.53 14.30 -12.21
CA TYR A 195 6.34 15.09 -12.53
C TYR A 195 6.21 16.28 -11.58
N GLU A 196 5.73 17.40 -12.10
CA GLU A 196 5.28 18.53 -11.27
C GLU A 196 3.99 18.15 -10.52
N TRP A 197 3.78 18.78 -9.35
CA TRP A 197 2.67 18.45 -8.46
C TRP A 197 1.30 18.47 -9.14
N ASP A 198 1.01 19.52 -9.89
CA ASP A 198 -0.30 19.70 -10.50
C ASP A 198 -0.57 18.66 -11.60
N ALA A 199 0.45 18.30 -12.37
CA ALA A 199 0.37 17.24 -13.38
C ALA A 199 0.15 15.88 -12.73
N ALA A 200 0.92 15.54 -11.69
CA ALA A 200 0.77 14.30 -10.94
C ALA A 200 -0.62 14.19 -10.28
N PHE A 201 -1.09 15.28 -9.69
CA PHE A 201 -2.40 15.33 -9.05
C PHE A 201 -3.55 15.20 -10.05
N ASP A 202 -3.43 15.81 -11.25
CA ASP A 202 -4.42 15.67 -12.30
C ASP A 202 -4.52 14.23 -12.83
N ILE A 203 -3.39 13.54 -12.98
CA ILE A 203 -3.36 12.10 -13.31
C ILE A 203 -4.10 11.30 -12.22
N CYS A 204 -3.75 11.49 -10.95
CA CYS A 204 -4.39 10.78 -9.84
C CYS A 204 -5.90 11.00 -9.80
N ARG A 205 -6.37 12.24 -9.97
CA ARG A 205 -7.80 12.57 -10.00
C ARG A 205 -8.59 11.85 -11.10
N LYS A 206 -7.96 11.56 -12.22
CA LYS A 206 -8.59 10.90 -13.37
C LYS A 206 -8.52 9.38 -13.28
N VAL A 207 -7.50 8.85 -12.60
CA VAL A 207 -7.26 7.40 -12.49
C VAL A 207 -8.07 6.77 -11.37
N PHE A 208 -8.19 7.45 -10.22
CA PHE A 208 -8.82 6.87 -9.03
C PHE A 208 -10.31 7.15 -8.94
N ALA A 209 -11.07 6.12 -8.57
CA ALA A 209 -12.43 6.20 -8.09
C ALA A 209 -12.55 5.51 -6.73
N TYR A 210 -13.52 5.89 -5.92
CA TYR A 210 -13.68 5.42 -4.54
C TYR A 210 -15.09 4.92 -4.29
N THR A 211 -15.20 3.78 -3.61
CA THR A 211 -16.48 3.23 -3.12
C THR A 211 -16.50 3.24 -1.60
N ASN A 212 -17.45 3.95 -1.03
CA ASN A 212 -17.73 3.91 0.40
C ASN A 212 -18.75 2.82 0.73
N HIS A 213 -18.48 2.02 1.76
CA HIS A 213 -19.34 0.93 2.22
C HIS A 213 -20.12 1.24 3.50
N THR A 214 -19.93 2.41 4.09
CA THR A 214 -20.53 2.77 5.36
C THR A 214 -21.17 4.15 5.35
N VAL A 215 -22.24 4.31 6.13
CA VAL A 215 -22.85 5.62 6.42
C VAL A 215 -22.47 6.14 7.81
N MET A 216 -21.87 5.32 8.65
CA MET A 216 -21.54 5.65 10.02
C MET A 216 -20.14 6.27 10.09
N SER A 217 -20.03 7.45 10.71
CA SER A 217 -18.77 8.19 10.79
C SER A 217 -17.66 7.48 11.57
N GLU A 218 -18.02 6.61 12.50
CA GLU A 218 -17.08 5.78 13.25
C GLU A 218 -16.38 4.70 12.41
N ALA A 219 -16.99 4.31 11.29
CA ALA A 219 -16.38 3.36 10.38
C ALA A 219 -15.35 4.01 9.43
N LEU A 220 -15.28 5.34 9.37
CA LEU A 220 -14.22 6.06 8.67
C LEU A 220 -12.92 5.99 9.48
N GLU A 221 -11.87 5.49 8.88
CA GLU A 221 -10.59 5.32 9.55
C GLU A 221 -9.98 6.66 10.00
N LYS A 222 -9.49 6.65 11.22
CA LYS A 222 -8.74 7.77 11.81
C LYS A 222 -7.40 7.25 12.31
N TRP A 223 -6.33 7.76 11.74
CA TRP A 223 -4.98 7.39 12.13
C TRP A 223 -4.38 8.40 13.11
N ASN A 224 -3.68 7.89 14.11
CA ASN A 224 -2.80 8.73 14.93
C ASN A 224 -1.69 9.30 14.04
N ALA A 225 -1.52 10.63 14.06
CA ALA A 225 -0.58 11.33 13.20
C ALA A 225 0.89 10.89 13.42
N ASP A 226 1.26 10.58 14.67
CA ASP A 226 2.63 10.15 14.98
C ASP A 226 2.90 8.74 14.45
N ILE A 227 1.94 7.83 14.58
CA ILE A 227 2.05 6.48 13.98
C ILE A 227 2.20 6.60 12.47
N PHE A 228 1.35 7.39 11.82
CA PHE A 228 1.38 7.53 10.36
C PHE A 228 2.69 8.16 9.89
N ARG A 229 3.10 9.28 10.50
CA ARG A 229 4.34 10.00 10.18
C ARG A 229 5.59 9.15 10.36
N ASN A 230 5.67 8.37 11.45
CA ASN A 230 6.84 7.55 11.74
C ASN A 230 6.90 6.29 10.85
N THR A 231 5.76 5.70 10.50
CA THR A 231 5.70 4.50 9.66
C THR A 231 5.86 4.83 8.17
N LEU A 232 5.30 5.95 7.72
CA LEU A 232 5.23 6.35 6.31
C LEU A 232 5.62 7.83 6.13
N PRO A 233 6.87 8.23 6.45
CA PRO A 233 7.24 9.65 6.54
C PRO A 233 7.05 10.42 5.24
N ARG A 234 7.40 9.85 4.08
CA ARG A 234 7.20 10.52 2.80
C ARG A 234 5.73 10.66 2.41
N ILE A 235 4.95 9.62 2.64
CA ILE A 235 3.51 9.64 2.41
C ILE A 235 2.83 10.68 3.31
N TRP A 236 3.28 10.80 4.56
CA TRP A 236 2.80 11.85 5.47
C TRP A 236 3.04 13.26 4.92
N GLN A 237 4.24 13.56 4.39
CA GLN A 237 4.54 14.85 3.77
C GLN A 237 3.59 15.15 2.61
N ILE A 238 3.36 14.18 1.73
CA ILE A 238 2.45 14.32 0.58
C ILE A 238 1.01 14.55 1.05
N VAL A 239 0.52 13.79 2.03
CA VAL A 239 -0.84 13.97 2.58
C VAL A 239 -1.01 15.35 3.21
N CYS A 240 -0.01 15.85 3.94
CA CYS A 240 -0.04 17.20 4.51
C CYS A 240 -0.11 18.28 3.42
N GLU A 241 0.63 18.13 2.32
CA GLU A 241 0.57 19.07 1.21
C GLU A 241 -0.76 18.99 0.45
N MET A 242 -1.32 17.79 0.27
CA MET A 242 -2.67 17.62 -0.29
C MET A 242 -3.72 18.33 0.56
N ASP A 243 -3.68 18.17 1.89
CA ASP A 243 -4.60 18.85 2.82
C ASP A 243 -4.45 20.38 2.74
N ARG A 244 -3.21 20.87 2.75
CA ARG A 244 -2.91 22.31 2.63
C ARG A 244 -3.52 22.91 1.35
N ARG A 245 -3.32 22.26 0.21
CA ARG A 245 -3.86 22.71 -1.09
C ARG A 245 -5.38 22.65 -1.12
N CYS A 246 -5.97 21.57 -0.61
CA CYS A 246 -7.42 21.43 -0.52
C CYS A 246 -8.07 22.54 0.32
N ARG A 247 -7.47 22.89 1.46
CA ARG A 247 -7.93 24.00 2.31
C ARG A 247 -7.82 25.35 1.62
N ALA A 248 -6.75 25.59 0.87
CA ALA A 248 -6.58 26.83 0.10
C ALA A 248 -7.66 26.96 -0.97
N ASP A 249 -7.91 25.92 -1.76
CA ASP A 249 -8.97 25.89 -2.77
C ASP A 249 -10.37 26.15 -2.17
N LEU A 250 -10.66 25.59 -1.01
CA LEU A 250 -11.94 25.81 -0.33
C LEU A 250 -12.09 27.25 0.17
N ALA A 251 -11.01 27.86 0.64
CA ALA A 251 -11.00 29.26 1.07
C ALA A 251 -11.27 30.21 -0.11
N ASP A 252 -10.61 29.99 -1.25
CA ASP A 252 -10.79 30.77 -2.46
C ASP A 252 -12.22 30.70 -3.01
N ARG A 253 -12.81 29.49 -3.03
CA ARG A 253 -14.20 29.31 -3.46
C ARG A 253 -15.20 30.01 -2.55
N LYS A 254 -14.94 30.06 -1.23
CA LYS A 254 -15.77 30.82 -0.29
C LYS A 254 -15.67 32.32 -0.53
N SER A 255 -14.47 32.86 -0.74
CA SER A 255 -14.24 34.28 -1.02
C SER A 255 -14.90 34.71 -2.33
N THR A 256 -14.78 33.88 -3.37
CA THR A 256 -15.40 34.16 -4.69
C THR A 256 -16.93 34.21 -4.61
N ARG A 257 -17.56 33.30 -3.83
CA ARG A 257 -19.02 33.29 -3.63
C ARG A 257 -19.51 34.51 -2.84
N LEU A 258 -18.74 34.97 -1.86
CA LEU A 258 -19.07 36.17 -1.06
C LEU A 258 -18.92 37.47 -1.86
N ASN A 259 -18.03 37.51 -2.85
CA ASN A 259 -17.81 38.68 -3.70
C ASN A 259 -18.74 38.72 -4.92
N SER A 260 -19.49 37.67 -5.19
CA SER A 260 -20.46 37.59 -6.30
C SER A 260 -21.94 37.72 -5.87
N SER A 261 -22.20 37.93 -4.59
CA SER A 261 -23.50 38.23 -3.99
C SER A 261 -23.54 39.69 -3.54
#